data_c4f570aed4a0196b510ca20205b88905
#
_entry.id   c4f570aed4a0196b510ca20205b88905
#
_cell.length_a   1.000
_cell.length_b   1.000
_cell.length_c   1.000
_cell.angle_alpha   90.00
_cell.angle_beta   90.00
_cell.angle_gamma   90.00
#
_symmetry.space_group_name_H-M   'P 1'
#
loop_
_entity.id
_entity.type
_entity.pdbx_description
1 polymer ?
#
loop_
_entity_poly.entity_id
_entity_poly.type
_entity_poly.pdbx_seq_one_letter_code
_entity_poly.pdbx_strand_id
1 'polypeptide(L)'
;MKMFMIVYSQAADYDVIAHFKKAGIKCYTKMEQAHGEGDDTEPKLGTHTWPGKNNVLFMAVASDQSEAVRGVVKYLKENHPRAGVRAFILPMEESV
;
A
#
# COMPACT_ATOMS: atom_id res chain seq x y z
N MET A 1 14.25 7.44 9.62
CA MET A 1 12.95 7.59 8.97
C MET A 1 13.00 7.05 7.55
N LYS A 2 11.93 6.39 7.13
CA LYS A 2 11.86 5.81 5.79
C LYS A 2 10.54 6.16 5.14
N MET A 3 10.52 6.18 3.81
CA MET A 3 9.31 6.36 3.03
C MET A 3 8.80 4.99 2.61
N PHE A 4 7.58 4.65 2.99
CA PHE A 4 6.92 3.44 2.52
C PHE A 4 5.96 3.82 1.40
N MET A 5 6.12 3.14 0.27
CA MET A 5 5.18 3.24 -0.84
C MET A 5 4.43 1.92 -0.91
N ILE A 6 3.13 1.97 -0.66
CA ILE A 6 2.29 0.77 -0.56
C ILE A 6 1.27 0.81 -1.68
N VAL A 7 1.30 -0.23 -2.52
CA VAL A 7 0.43 -0.35 -3.69
C VAL A 7 -0.52 -1.52 -3.45
N TYR A 8 -1.78 -1.32 -3.75
CA TYR A 8 -2.79 -2.35 -3.56
C TYR A 8 -4.00 -2.08 -4.45
N SER A 9 -4.83 -3.11 -4.62
CA SER A 9 -6.06 -2.99 -5.42
C SER A 9 -7.02 -1.97 -4.79
N GLN A 10 -7.55 -1.08 -5.58
CA GLN A 10 -8.52 -0.08 -5.15
C GLN A 10 -9.72 -0.72 -4.43
N ALA A 11 -10.14 -1.88 -4.88
CA ALA A 11 -11.27 -2.60 -4.27
C ALA A 11 -11.02 -2.97 -2.81
N ALA A 12 -9.76 -3.06 -2.40
CA ALA A 12 -9.39 -3.41 -1.03
C ALA A 12 -9.11 -2.20 -0.14
N ASP A 13 -9.39 -0.99 -0.62
CA ASP A 13 -9.00 0.24 0.10
C ASP A 13 -9.51 0.29 1.52
N TYR A 14 -10.79 -0.03 1.72
CA TYR A 14 -11.38 -0.01 3.07
C TYR A 14 -10.62 -0.90 4.04
N ASP A 15 -10.37 -2.15 3.65
CA ASP A 15 -9.68 -3.11 4.51
C ASP A 15 -8.23 -2.72 4.78
N VAL A 16 -7.54 -2.25 3.76
CA VAL A 16 -6.14 -1.83 3.89
C VAL A 16 -6.03 -0.65 4.86
N ILE A 17 -6.81 0.38 4.66
CA ILE A 17 -6.79 1.56 5.52
C ILE A 17 -7.20 1.19 6.95
N ALA A 18 -8.22 0.36 7.11
CA ALA A 18 -8.68 -0.07 8.43
C ALA A 18 -7.59 -0.78 9.22
N HIS A 19 -6.83 -1.66 8.57
CA HIS A 19 -5.74 -2.39 9.24
C HIS A 19 -4.59 -1.46 9.64
N PHE A 20 -4.24 -0.49 8.81
CA PHE A 20 -3.23 0.49 9.19
C PHE A 20 -3.68 1.34 10.36
N LYS A 21 -4.91 1.81 10.34
CA LYS A 21 -5.45 2.61 11.46
C LYS A 21 -5.49 1.81 12.76
N LYS A 22 -5.88 0.56 12.69
CA LYS A 22 -5.91 -0.33 13.86
C LYS A 22 -4.52 -0.51 14.46
N ALA A 23 -3.49 -0.49 13.65
CA ALA A 23 -2.10 -0.58 14.09
C ALA A 23 -1.52 0.77 14.56
N GLY A 24 -2.33 1.82 14.56
CA GLY A 24 -1.88 3.14 14.99
C GLY A 24 -1.22 3.97 13.88
N ILE A 25 -1.29 3.51 12.65
CA ILE A 25 -0.72 4.23 11.51
C ILE A 25 -1.81 5.10 10.90
N LYS A 26 -1.73 6.40 11.14
CA LYS A 26 -2.80 7.34 10.75
C LYS A 26 -2.38 8.39 9.73
N CYS A 27 -1.07 8.52 9.48
CA CYS A 27 -0.56 9.56 8.60
C CYS A 27 -0.11 8.97 7.28
N TYR A 28 -0.77 9.37 6.21
CA TYR A 28 -0.44 8.90 4.87
C TYR A 28 -0.97 9.86 3.82
N THR A 29 -0.43 9.80 2.63
CA THR A 29 -0.99 10.45 1.45
C THR A 29 -1.45 9.34 0.51
N LYS A 30 -2.69 9.40 0.08
CA LYS A 30 -3.26 8.39 -0.81
C LYS A 30 -3.43 8.94 -2.21
N MET A 31 -2.95 8.19 -3.19
CA MET A 31 -3.20 8.46 -4.61
C MET A 31 -4.09 7.35 -5.14
N GLU A 32 -5.19 7.74 -5.75
CA GLU A 32 -6.18 6.78 -6.27
C GLU A 32 -6.05 6.61 -7.78
N GLN A 33 -6.63 5.53 -8.29
CA GLN A 33 -6.74 5.25 -9.72
C GLN A 33 -5.39 5.12 -10.44
N ALA A 34 -4.42 4.52 -9.76
CA ALA A 34 -3.13 4.24 -10.36
C ALA A 34 -3.23 2.99 -11.25
N HIS A 35 -2.53 3.00 -12.36
CA HIS A 35 -2.45 1.85 -13.26
C HIS A 35 -1.16 1.11 -13.00
N GLY A 36 -1.21 -0.22 -13.09
CA GLY A 36 -0.02 -1.03 -12.87
C GLY A 36 -0.16 -2.42 -13.46
N GLU A 37 0.97 -3.03 -13.76
CA GLU A 37 1.05 -4.38 -14.26
C GLU A 37 2.30 -5.02 -13.68
N GLY A 38 2.14 -6.17 -13.05
CA GLY A 38 3.25 -6.90 -12.44
C GLY A 38 3.28 -8.34 -12.92
N ASP A 39 4.35 -9.04 -12.56
CA ASP A 39 4.55 -10.41 -13.04
C ASP A 39 3.60 -11.41 -12.41
N ASP A 40 3.20 -11.17 -11.17
CA ASP A 40 2.43 -12.14 -10.37
C ASP A 40 1.06 -11.61 -9.94
N THR A 41 0.60 -10.54 -10.56
CA THR A 41 -0.71 -9.97 -10.28
C THR A 41 -1.45 -9.67 -11.58
N GLU A 42 -2.78 -9.63 -11.47
CA GLU A 42 -3.62 -9.22 -12.57
C GLU A 42 -3.36 -7.75 -12.93
N PRO A 43 -3.24 -7.41 -14.22
CA PRO A 43 -3.03 -6.02 -14.63
C PRO A 43 -4.13 -5.09 -14.12
N LYS A 44 -3.74 -3.89 -13.69
CA LYS A 44 -4.64 -2.86 -13.19
C LYS A 44 -4.46 -1.62 -14.08
N LEU A 45 -5.10 -1.64 -15.23
CA LEU A 45 -4.88 -0.64 -16.27
C LEU A 45 -6.06 0.30 -16.49
N GLY A 46 -7.18 0.07 -15.81
CA GLY A 46 -8.36 0.92 -15.96
C GLY A 46 -8.99 0.85 -17.34
N THR A 47 -8.72 -0.21 -18.11
CA THR A 47 -9.25 -0.39 -19.46
C THR A 47 -10.48 -1.30 -19.43
N HIS A 48 -11.14 -1.44 -20.59
CA HIS A 48 -12.29 -2.33 -20.72
C HIS A 48 -11.92 -3.79 -20.39
N THR A 49 -10.77 -4.24 -20.87
CA THR A 49 -10.27 -5.60 -20.62
C THR A 49 -9.71 -5.77 -19.21
N TRP A 50 -9.00 -4.75 -18.72
CA TRP A 50 -8.40 -4.75 -17.40
C TRP A 50 -8.90 -3.54 -16.61
N PRO A 51 -10.15 -3.58 -16.10
CA PRO A 51 -10.76 -2.40 -15.47
C PRO A 51 -10.23 -2.07 -14.08
N GLY A 52 -9.54 -3.00 -13.43
CA GLY A 52 -9.01 -2.77 -12.10
C GLY A 52 -8.00 -1.64 -12.06
N LYS A 53 -7.89 -1.01 -10.90
CA LYS A 53 -6.96 0.07 -10.61
C LYS A 53 -6.33 -0.16 -9.26
N ASN A 54 -5.21 0.51 -9.01
CA ASN A 54 -4.53 0.48 -7.73
C ASN A 54 -4.70 1.80 -7.00
N ASN A 55 -4.64 1.73 -5.68
CA ASN A 55 -4.37 2.88 -4.83
C ASN A 55 -2.93 2.80 -4.36
N VAL A 56 -2.34 3.93 -4.06
CA VAL A 56 -0.97 4.03 -3.56
C VAL A 56 -0.98 4.88 -2.29
N LEU A 57 -0.37 4.37 -1.23
CA LEU A 57 -0.16 5.13 -0.01
C LEU A 57 1.32 5.49 0.10
N PHE A 58 1.59 6.74 0.41
CA PHE A 58 2.91 7.19 0.80
C PHE A 58 2.90 7.50 2.29
N MET A 59 3.81 6.90 3.04
CA MET A 59 3.93 7.09 4.47
C MET A 59 5.37 7.41 4.84
N ALA A 60 5.58 8.54 5.51
CA ALA A 60 6.86 8.84 6.13
C ALA A 60 6.83 8.17 7.51
N VAL A 61 7.64 7.14 7.70
CA VAL A 61 7.55 6.27 8.86
C VAL A 61 8.79 6.42 9.74
N ALA A 62 8.56 6.74 11.01
CA ALA A 62 9.62 6.79 12.01
C ALA A 62 10.15 5.38 12.30
N SER A 63 11.40 5.30 12.75
CA SER A 63 12.07 4.02 12.96
C SER A 63 11.31 3.11 13.93
N ASP A 64 10.71 3.67 14.97
CA ASP A 64 9.97 2.91 15.97
C ASP A 64 8.62 2.37 15.48
N GLN A 65 8.14 2.84 14.33
CA GLN A 65 6.89 2.37 13.74
C GLN A 65 7.08 1.48 12.52
N SER A 66 8.31 1.35 12.06
CA SER A 66 8.61 0.59 10.84
C SER A 66 8.15 -0.86 10.91
N GLU A 67 8.35 -1.52 12.05
CA GLU A 67 7.94 -2.90 12.21
C GLU A 67 6.41 -3.06 12.23
N ALA A 68 5.70 -2.09 12.79
CA ALA A 68 4.24 -2.11 12.77
C ALA A 68 3.71 -2.04 11.34
N VAL A 69 4.28 -1.17 10.51
CA VAL A 69 3.89 -1.07 9.09
C VAL A 69 4.19 -2.38 8.35
N ARG A 70 5.37 -2.96 8.55
CA ARG A 70 5.74 -4.24 7.95
C ARG A 70 4.78 -5.35 8.37
N GLY A 71 4.42 -5.37 9.65
CA GLY A 71 3.47 -6.35 10.18
C GLY A 71 2.11 -6.29 9.51
N VAL A 72 1.59 -5.09 9.29
CA VAL A 72 0.31 -4.91 8.58
C VAL A 72 0.42 -5.42 7.14
N VAL A 73 1.51 -5.08 6.45
CA VAL A 73 1.72 -5.53 5.07
C VAL A 73 1.76 -7.05 5.01
N LYS A 74 2.50 -7.69 5.90
CA LYS A 74 2.58 -9.16 5.95
C LYS A 74 1.21 -9.78 6.21
N TYR A 75 0.47 -9.23 7.16
CA TYR A 75 -0.87 -9.70 7.48
C TYR A 75 -1.78 -9.63 6.25
N LEU A 76 -1.78 -8.50 5.55
CA LEU A 76 -2.62 -8.30 4.38
C LEU A 76 -2.24 -9.26 3.24
N LYS A 77 -0.96 -9.49 3.03
CA LYS A 77 -0.50 -10.45 2.00
C LYS A 77 -0.95 -11.86 2.30
N GLU A 78 -0.97 -12.26 3.57
CA GLU A 78 -1.36 -13.60 3.97
C GLU A 78 -2.87 -13.79 4.03
N ASN A 79 -3.61 -12.79 4.50
CA ASN A 79 -5.03 -12.92 4.79
C ASN A 79 -5.93 -12.26 3.75
N HIS A 80 -5.41 -11.37 2.93
CA HIS A 80 -6.15 -10.69 1.87
C HIS A 80 -5.37 -10.75 0.56
N PRO A 81 -5.09 -11.96 0.03
CA PRO A 81 -4.21 -12.08 -1.15
C PRO A 81 -4.74 -11.36 -2.39
N ARG A 82 -6.07 -11.22 -2.51
CA ARG A 82 -6.66 -10.51 -3.65
C ARG A 82 -6.42 -9.00 -3.60
N ALA A 83 -6.06 -8.48 -2.44
CA ALA A 83 -5.73 -7.06 -2.32
C ALA A 83 -4.45 -6.71 -3.08
N GLY A 84 -3.58 -7.70 -3.33
CA GLY A 84 -2.37 -7.51 -4.11
C GLY A 84 -1.41 -6.50 -3.48
N VAL A 85 -1.32 -6.49 -2.15
CA VAL A 85 -0.53 -5.51 -1.43
C VAL A 85 0.96 -5.70 -1.67
N ARG A 86 1.64 -4.61 -2.01
CA ARG A 86 3.09 -4.57 -2.13
C ARG A 86 3.60 -3.32 -1.45
N ALA A 87 4.72 -3.45 -0.76
CA ALA A 87 5.34 -2.33 -0.09
C ALA A 87 6.79 -2.19 -0.54
N PHE A 88 7.15 -0.97 -0.89
CA PHE A 88 8.50 -0.61 -1.25
C PHE A 88 9.00 0.40 -0.23
N ILE A 89 10.20 0.16 0.28
CA ILE A 89 10.77 0.98 1.34
C ILE A 89 11.95 1.74 0.76
N LEU A 90 11.89 3.07 0.86
CA LEU A 90 12.90 3.95 0.31
C LEU A 90 13.57 4.73 1.44
N PRO A 91 14.87 4.99 1.34
CA PRO A 91 15.52 5.88 2.29
C PRO A 91 14.97 7.29 2.14
N MET A 92 14.79 7.98 3.25
CA MET A 92 14.27 9.34 3.27
C MET A 92 15.30 10.23 3.93
N GLU A 93 15.84 11.17 3.16
CA GLU A 93 16.92 12.03 3.64
C GLU A 93 16.40 13.11 4.58
N GLU A 94 15.37 13.83 4.16
CA GLU A 94 14.79 14.88 5.00
C GLU A 94 13.37 15.21 4.60
N SER A 95 12.68 15.89 5.49
CA SER A 95 11.35 16.45 5.26
C SER A 95 11.39 17.92 5.62
N VAL A 96 10.83 18.76 4.80
CA VAL A 96 10.77 20.21 5.04
C VAL A 96 9.35 20.70 5.19
#